data_6c1072f33a439ee4eba2a25acc9b8c69
#
_entry.id   6c1072f33a439ee4eba2a25acc9b8c69
#
_cell.length_a   1.000
_cell.length_b   1.000
_cell.length_c   1.000
_cell.angle_alpha   90.00
_cell.angle_beta   90.00
_cell.angle_gamma   90.00
#
_symmetry.space_group_name_H-M   'P 1'
#
loop_
_entity.id
_entity.type
_entity.pdbx_description
1 polymer ?
#
loop_
_entity_poly.entity_id
_entity_poly.type
_entity_poly.pdbx_seq_one_letter_code
_entity_poly.pdbx_strand_id
1 'polypeptide(L)' 'MEQSYLMPGQERWESFRDANGVSKIRYSYCSLKGRLFRCVSRSREEAERLCEDWLVGQDRCYRN' A
#
# COMPACT_ATOMS: atom_id res chain seq x y z
N MET A 1 -14.18 -16.18 6.88
CA MET A 1 -13.25 -15.65 6.50
C MET A 1 -13.49 -14.52 5.78
N GLU A 2 -12.90 -13.57 5.92
CA GLU A 2 -13.17 -12.52 5.33
C GLU A 2 -12.37 -12.24 4.25
N GLN A 3 -12.73 -11.66 3.34
CA GLN A 3 -12.02 -11.37 2.28
C GLN A 3 -11.63 -10.09 2.25
N SER A 4 -10.57 -9.74 1.94
CA SER A 4 -10.10 -8.44 1.96
C SER A 4 -9.92 -7.95 0.61
N TYR A 5 -10.93 -7.92 -0.15
CA TYR A 5 -10.79 -7.36 -1.45
C TYR A 5 -10.80 -5.87 -1.39
N LEU A 6 -9.93 -5.23 -2.15
CA LEU A 6 -9.94 -3.81 -2.33
C LEU A 6 -10.46 -3.53 -3.73
N MET A 7 -11.36 -2.59 -3.85
CA MET A 7 -11.82 -2.20 -5.15
C MET A 7 -10.90 -1.16 -5.74
N PRO A 8 -10.89 -0.96 -7.03
CA PRO A 8 -9.99 0.00 -7.65
C PRO A 8 -10.14 1.38 -7.01
N GLY A 9 -9.03 1.95 -6.65
CA GLY A 9 -9.01 3.25 -6.00
C GLY A 9 -9.14 3.22 -4.51
N GLN A 10 -9.28 2.05 -3.91
CA GLN A 10 -9.42 1.96 -2.46
C GLN A 10 -8.11 1.71 -1.78
N GLU A 11 -8.02 2.12 -0.54
CA GLU A 11 -6.84 1.88 0.26
C GLU A 11 -7.27 1.34 1.61
N ARG A 12 -6.37 0.65 2.27
CA ARG A 12 -6.67 0.09 3.58
C ARG A 12 -5.39 0.04 4.37
N TRP A 13 -5.44 0.29 5.64
CA TRP A 13 -4.25 0.17 6.46
C TRP A 13 -4.65 -0.31 7.83
N GLU A 14 -3.69 -0.92 8.53
CA GLU A 14 -3.92 -1.35 9.88
C GLU A 14 -2.61 -1.28 10.62
N SER A 15 -2.66 -1.03 11.89
CA SER A 15 -1.44 -0.96 12.68
C SER A 15 -1.23 -2.29 13.36
N PHE A 16 0.03 -2.64 13.57
CA PHE A 16 0.37 -3.88 14.25
C PHE A 16 1.73 -3.71 14.88
N ARG A 17 2.12 -4.66 15.71
CA ARG A 17 3.44 -4.63 16.30
C ARG A 17 4.23 -5.80 15.77
N ASP A 18 5.47 -5.57 15.40
CA ASP A 18 6.28 -6.63 14.88
C ASP A 18 6.88 -7.43 16.03
N ALA A 19 7.75 -8.36 15.72
CA ALA A 19 8.32 -9.25 16.71
C ALA A 19 9.12 -8.51 17.75
N ASN A 20 9.62 -7.34 17.42
CA ASN A 20 10.41 -6.56 18.36
C ASN A 20 9.54 -5.57 19.13
N GLY A 21 8.23 -5.60 18.94
CA GLY A 21 7.36 -4.70 19.65
C GLY A 21 7.27 -3.32 19.07
N VAL A 22 7.76 -3.13 17.86
CA VAL A 22 7.74 -1.82 17.22
C VAL A 22 6.44 -1.68 16.46
N SER A 23 5.76 -0.54 16.63
CA SER A 23 4.52 -0.29 15.93
C SER A 23 4.77 -0.01 14.48
N LYS A 24 4.02 -0.63 13.62
CA LYS A 24 4.14 -0.45 12.19
C LYS A 24 2.79 -0.43 11.54
N ILE A 25 2.73 0.02 10.31
CA ILE A 25 1.50 0.12 9.55
C ILE A 25 1.60 -0.80 8.35
N ARG A 26 0.59 -1.62 8.16
CA ARG A 26 0.52 -2.44 6.96
C ARG A 26 -0.47 -1.74 6.05
N TYR A 27 -0.01 -1.31 4.91
CA TYR A 27 -0.80 -0.49 3.99
C TYR A 27 -1.02 -1.23 2.68
N SER A 28 -2.23 -1.13 2.15
CA SER A 28 -2.56 -1.74 0.88
C SER A 28 -3.34 -0.75 0.04
N TYR A 29 -3.12 -0.76 -1.24
CA TYR A 29 -3.83 0.13 -2.14
C TYR A 29 -4.08 -0.58 -3.46
N CYS A 30 -5.25 -0.41 -4.02
CA CYS A 30 -5.58 -1.00 -5.31
C CYS A 30 -5.69 0.13 -6.32
N SER A 31 -4.88 0.09 -7.36
CA SER A 31 -4.89 1.15 -8.34
C SER A 31 -6.14 1.05 -9.19
N LEU A 32 -6.39 2.08 -9.97
CA LEU A 32 -7.57 2.08 -10.83
C LEU A 32 -7.49 1.01 -11.88
N LYS A 33 -6.31 0.52 -12.16
CA LYS A 33 -6.15 -0.53 -13.13
C LYS A 33 -6.21 -1.90 -12.48
N GLY A 34 -6.50 -1.95 -11.20
CA GLY A 34 -6.66 -3.22 -10.52
C GLY A 34 -5.38 -3.82 -9.97
N ARG A 35 -4.28 -3.05 -9.95
CA ARG A 35 -3.05 -3.59 -9.41
C ARG A 35 -2.97 -3.33 -7.94
N LEU A 36 -2.48 -4.29 -7.19
CA LEU A 36 -2.43 -4.17 -5.76
C LEU A 36 -1.05 -3.79 -5.26
N PHE A 37 -0.98 -2.80 -4.40
CA PHE A 37 0.28 -2.38 -3.80
C PHE A 37 0.19 -2.65 -2.31
N ARG A 38 1.26 -3.18 -1.73
CA ARG A 38 1.32 -3.43 -0.31
C ARG A 38 2.66 -3.02 0.22
N CYS A 39 2.68 -2.50 1.43
CA CYS A 39 3.95 -2.19 2.06
C CYS A 39 3.76 -2.17 3.56
N VAL A 40 4.89 -2.22 4.28
CA VAL A 40 4.89 -2.09 5.72
C VAL A 40 5.78 -0.92 6.02
N SER A 41 5.27 0.06 6.76
CA SER A 41 6.01 1.28 7.02
C SER A 41 5.85 1.67 8.47
N ARG A 42 6.59 2.66 8.90
CA ARG A 42 6.50 3.09 10.27
C ARG A 42 5.31 3.99 10.49
N SER A 43 4.81 4.63 9.47
CA SER A 43 3.69 5.51 9.61
C SER A 43 2.86 5.47 8.35
N ARG A 44 1.64 5.94 8.47
CA ARG A 44 0.76 5.97 7.33
C ARG A 44 1.26 6.95 6.29
N GLU A 45 1.83 8.06 6.73
CA GLU A 45 2.34 9.03 5.79
C GLU A 45 3.45 8.46 4.94
N GLU A 46 4.32 7.69 5.56
CA GLU A 46 5.39 7.09 4.81
C GLU A 46 4.83 6.08 3.83
N ALA A 47 3.82 5.32 4.24
CA ALA A 47 3.22 4.34 3.35
C ALA A 47 2.56 5.01 2.16
N GLU A 48 1.90 6.13 2.38
CA GLU A 48 1.25 6.83 1.30
C GLU A 48 2.27 7.36 0.32
N ARG A 49 3.41 7.82 0.82
CA ARG A 49 4.43 8.32 -0.06
C ARG A 49 5.00 7.20 -0.90
N LEU A 50 5.21 6.02 -0.31
CA LEU A 50 5.70 4.90 -1.07
C LEU A 50 4.69 4.48 -2.13
N CYS A 51 3.41 4.60 -1.82
CA CYS A 51 2.39 4.26 -2.77
C CYS A 51 2.40 5.22 -3.95
N GLU A 52 2.59 6.49 -3.68
CA GLU A 52 2.66 7.46 -4.75
C GLU A 52 3.84 7.20 -5.65
N ASP A 53 4.98 6.87 -5.05
CA ASP A 53 6.16 6.56 -5.85
C ASP A 53 5.90 5.34 -6.72
N TRP A 54 5.20 4.36 -6.18
CA TRP A 54 4.89 3.16 -6.94
C TRP A 54 3.99 3.50 -8.13
N LEU A 55 3.00 4.37 -7.91
CA LEU A 55 2.11 4.75 -8.99
C LEU A 55 2.84 5.49 -10.09
N VAL A 56 3.73 6.40 -9.70
CA VAL A 56 4.51 7.13 -10.68
C VAL A 56 5.40 6.17 -11.44
N GLY A 57 5.97 5.20 -10.74
CA GLY A 57 6.83 4.25 -11.39
C GLY A 57 6.10 3.42 -12.42
N GLN A 58 4.85 3.09 -12.14
CA GLN A 58 4.11 2.34 -13.09
C GLN A 58 3.86 3.11 -14.36
N ASP A 59 3.55 4.38 -14.22
CA ASP A 59 3.36 5.19 -15.39
C ASP A 59 4.61 5.25 -16.19
N ARG A 60 5.76 5.34 -15.54
CA ARG A 60 6.96 5.43 -16.29
C ARG A 60 7.27 4.16 -16.99
N CYS A 61 6.94 3.05 -16.44
CA CYS A 61 7.19 1.80 -17.06
C CYS A 61 6.52 1.67 -18.37
N TYR A 62 5.39 2.37 -18.54
CA TYR A 62 4.75 2.30 -19.73
C TYR A 62 5.39 2.97 -20.81
N ARG A 63 6.22 3.92 -20.57
CA ARG A 63 6.74 4.71 -21.54
C ARG A 63 7.72 4.07 -22.34
N ASN A 64 8.19 3.11 -22.05
CA ASN A 64 9.17 2.59 -22.87
C ASN A 64 8.71 1.83 -23.89
#